data_3cb4721e7856aeec21ff0c3a2733c58b
#
_entry.id   3cb4721e7856aeec21ff0c3a2733c58b
#
_cell.length_a   1.000
_cell.length_b   1.000
_cell.length_c   1.000
_cell.angle_alpha   90.00
_cell.angle_beta   90.00
_cell.angle_gamma   90.00
#
_symmetry.space_group_name_H-M   'P 1'
#
loop_
_entity.id
_entity.type
_entity.pdbx_description
1 polymer ?
#
loop_
_entity_poly.entity_id
_entity_poly.type
_entity_poly.pdbx_seq_one_letter_code
_entity_poly.pdbx_strand_id
1 'polypeptide(L)'
;MQWNPQISYFGTTNKRPPFRDFGIKQADRLFHLYAIGKTGTGKTTLLETLACQDMLHGRGVAVIDPHGDLAERLVEQVPNWRSQDLVYLNAADISQPYGYNPLRRVQKERIPLAASGLMEAFKKLWGAEAWGVRMEHVLRNALYALIEYGEATLPDILRMFTDKTFQKEVLAKVTNEQVKLFWTKEFKNYNPRYAQESIAPIQNKVGAFLADPRLNRMFTDPPVDLHFRQIMDEGKILIINLAKGSLGEDSANLLGAILVTTLGLAALSRSDLKEERRRDFHLFIDEFQSFTTLSVANMVSEIRKYHVGLVLAHQNLFQLEPEVRHAVLGNVGTIVCFRLGPEDAQIIAREFMPKFELEDIVNLPNHGIYLKLMIDRVPSTPFSANTLHPGTLRELRFRLGGHED
;
A
#
# COMPACT_ATOMS: atom_id res chain seq x y z
N MET A 1 19.70 14.09 24.57
CA MET A 1 20.34 13.84 23.25
C MET A 1 19.67 14.76 22.23
N GLN A 2 20.42 15.45 21.41
CA GLN A 2 19.82 16.29 20.35
C GLN A 2 19.56 15.37 19.15
N TRP A 3 18.30 15.08 18.87
CA TRP A 3 17.90 14.21 17.77
C TRP A 3 18.11 14.94 16.44
N ASN A 4 18.79 14.25 15.51
CA ASN A 4 19.03 14.81 14.18
C ASN A 4 17.78 14.61 13.30
N PRO A 5 17.15 15.66 12.75
CA PRO A 5 15.97 15.53 11.91
C PRO A 5 16.21 14.75 10.61
N GLN A 6 17.48 14.55 10.22
CA GLN A 6 17.84 13.73 9.06
C GLN A 6 17.89 12.22 9.37
N ILE A 7 17.60 11.83 10.62
CA ILE A 7 17.57 10.43 11.05
C ILE A 7 16.20 10.12 11.65
N SER A 8 15.58 9.04 11.20
CA SER A 8 14.41 8.47 11.87
C SER A 8 14.87 7.41 12.87
N TYR A 9 14.75 7.73 14.15
CA TYR A 9 15.18 6.86 15.23
C TYR A 9 14.14 5.80 15.53
N PHE A 10 14.55 4.55 15.73
CA PHE A 10 13.62 3.45 16.01
C PHE A 10 14.17 2.35 16.91
N GLY A 11 15.43 2.41 17.29
CA GLY A 11 16.01 1.36 18.12
C GLY A 11 17.12 1.86 19.05
N THR A 12 17.41 1.04 20.04
CA THR A 12 18.50 1.23 21.00
C THR A 12 19.38 0.00 20.99
N THR A 13 20.70 0.19 20.93
CA THR A 13 21.67 -0.91 20.99
C THR A 13 21.57 -1.67 22.32
N ASN A 14 21.71 -3.01 22.31
CA ASN A 14 21.48 -3.85 23.50
C ASN A 14 22.65 -4.77 23.89
N LYS A 15 23.77 -4.73 23.15
CA LYS A 15 24.85 -5.71 23.36
C LYS A 15 25.90 -5.27 24.36
N ARG A 16 26.29 -4.00 24.38
CA ARG A 16 27.32 -3.44 25.28
C ARG A 16 27.00 -2.00 25.68
N PRO A 17 27.06 -1.64 26.96
CA PRO A 17 26.89 -0.24 27.38
C PRO A 17 28.09 0.61 26.92
N PRO A 18 27.88 1.96 26.73
CA PRO A 18 26.60 2.63 26.87
C PRO A 18 25.64 2.30 25.72
N PHE A 19 24.39 2.01 26.07
CA PHE A 19 23.33 1.81 25.06
C PHE A 19 23.06 3.13 24.36
N ARG A 20 22.89 3.07 23.02
CA ARG A 20 22.72 4.26 22.18
C ARG A 20 21.51 4.09 21.29
N ASP A 21 20.71 5.17 21.23
CA ASP A 21 19.65 5.23 20.26
C ASP A 21 20.23 5.40 18.85
N PHE A 22 19.64 4.71 17.91
CA PHE A 22 20.02 4.75 16.50
C PHE A 22 18.78 4.78 15.60
N GLY A 23 18.99 5.12 14.35
CA GLY A 23 17.95 5.18 13.35
C GLY A 23 18.50 5.06 11.95
N ILE A 24 17.64 5.29 10.97
CA ILE A 24 17.96 5.26 9.55
C ILE A 24 17.96 6.68 8.98
N LYS A 25 18.96 7.01 8.18
CA LYS A 25 19.04 8.30 7.47
C LYS A 25 17.91 8.43 6.44
N GLN A 26 17.42 9.64 6.19
CA GLN A 26 16.32 9.85 5.25
C GLN A 26 16.65 9.34 3.84
N ALA A 27 17.85 9.58 3.35
CA ALA A 27 18.28 9.09 2.04
C ALA A 27 18.31 7.54 1.95
N ASP A 28 18.59 6.87 3.07
CA ASP A 28 18.62 5.41 3.15
C ASP A 28 17.21 4.80 3.28
N ARG A 29 16.22 5.55 3.78
CA ARG A 29 14.83 5.12 3.88
C ARG A 29 14.18 4.88 2.51
N LEU A 30 14.64 5.56 1.47
CA LEU A 30 14.17 5.32 0.10
C LEU A 30 14.53 3.92 -0.41
N PHE A 31 15.49 3.23 0.22
CA PHE A 31 15.80 1.81 -0.08
C PHE A 31 14.83 0.83 0.57
N HIS A 32 13.73 1.32 1.12
CA HIS A 32 12.66 0.56 1.76
C HIS A 32 13.07 -0.10 3.08
N LEU A 33 12.08 -0.33 3.94
CA LEU A 33 12.20 -1.05 5.19
C LEU A 33 11.17 -2.17 5.24
N TYR A 34 11.61 -3.35 5.62
CA TYR A 34 10.77 -4.51 5.80
C TYR A 34 10.83 -5.00 7.24
N ALA A 35 9.68 -5.05 7.92
CA ALA A 35 9.53 -5.52 9.29
C ALA A 35 8.72 -6.81 9.31
N ILE A 36 9.32 -7.89 9.84
CA ILE A 36 8.64 -9.19 9.94
C ILE A 36 8.67 -9.71 11.38
N GLY A 37 7.58 -10.33 11.83
CA GLY A 37 7.49 -10.93 13.16
C GLY A 37 6.08 -11.33 13.55
N LYS A 38 5.94 -12.19 14.57
CA LYS A 38 4.66 -12.61 15.12
C LYS A 38 3.84 -11.44 15.65
N THR A 39 2.53 -11.65 15.80
CA THR A 39 1.63 -10.67 16.44
C THR A 39 2.13 -10.32 17.85
N GLY A 40 2.01 -9.05 18.24
CA GLY A 40 2.39 -8.57 19.57
C GLY A 40 3.89 -8.44 19.84
N THR A 41 4.74 -8.60 18.81
CA THR A 41 6.21 -8.49 18.99
C THR A 41 6.76 -7.06 18.89
N GLY A 42 5.95 -6.09 18.37
CA GLY A 42 6.34 -4.68 18.30
C GLY A 42 6.38 -4.06 16.90
N LYS A 43 5.92 -4.77 15.84
CA LYS A 43 5.90 -4.26 14.46
C LYS A 43 5.11 -2.96 14.33
N THR A 44 3.85 -2.95 14.77
CA THR A 44 2.97 -1.78 14.67
C THR A 44 3.54 -0.58 15.45
N THR A 45 4.19 -0.82 16.60
CA THR A 45 4.90 0.22 17.35
C THR A 45 6.08 0.80 16.55
N LEU A 46 6.81 -0.03 15.80
CA LEU A 46 7.88 0.43 14.91
C LEU A 46 7.31 1.33 13.79
N LEU A 47 6.20 0.92 13.15
CA LEU A 47 5.54 1.72 12.13
C LEU A 47 5.07 3.06 12.70
N GLU A 48 4.39 3.03 13.84
CA GLU A 48 3.93 4.22 14.55
C GLU A 48 5.08 5.17 14.87
N THR A 49 6.19 4.64 15.40
CA THR A 49 7.40 5.40 15.73
C THR A 49 7.97 6.15 14.52
N LEU A 50 8.05 5.48 13.38
CA LEU A 50 8.60 6.08 12.15
C LEU A 50 7.62 7.08 11.53
N ALA A 51 6.32 6.75 11.46
CA ALA A 51 5.30 7.61 10.88
C ALA A 51 5.11 8.91 11.69
N CYS A 52 5.12 8.84 13.02
CA CYS A 52 5.08 10.02 13.90
C CYS A 52 6.23 10.96 13.64
N GLN A 53 7.45 10.46 13.51
CA GLN A 53 8.61 11.29 13.20
C GLN A 53 8.49 11.94 11.81
N ASP A 54 7.89 11.25 10.83
CA ASP A 54 7.65 11.83 9.52
C ASP A 54 6.65 13.00 9.61
N MET A 55 5.57 12.82 10.36
CA MET A 55 4.59 13.89 10.59
C MET A 55 5.21 15.09 11.32
N LEU A 56 5.97 14.86 12.39
CA LEU A 56 6.63 15.88 13.19
C LEU A 56 7.69 16.67 12.42
N HIS A 57 8.37 16.05 11.46
CA HIS A 57 9.40 16.71 10.65
C HIS A 57 8.88 17.26 9.31
N GLY A 58 7.56 17.32 9.10
CA GLY A 58 6.98 17.89 7.89
C GLY A 58 7.13 17.03 6.64
N ARG A 59 7.39 15.72 6.78
CA ARG A 59 7.52 14.82 5.64
C ARG A 59 6.18 14.32 5.16
N GLY A 60 6.10 13.96 3.88
CA GLY A 60 4.93 13.31 3.32
C GLY A 60 4.86 11.85 3.77
N VAL A 61 3.66 11.43 4.19
CA VAL A 61 3.44 10.07 4.69
C VAL A 61 2.07 9.55 4.30
N ALA A 62 2.00 8.26 3.92
CA ALA A 62 0.75 7.52 3.83
C ALA A 62 0.84 6.27 4.71
N VAL A 63 -0.23 5.96 5.43
CA VAL A 63 -0.34 4.77 6.27
C VAL A 63 -1.60 4.01 5.88
N ILE A 64 -1.47 2.72 5.59
CA ILE A 64 -2.58 1.81 5.33
C ILE A 64 -2.66 0.82 6.48
N ASP A 65 -3.73 0.90 7.24
CA ASP A 65 -4.00 0.05 8.39
C ASP A 65 -5.27 -0.77 8.16
N PRO A 66 -5.19 -2.11 8.07
CA PRO A 66 -6.37 -2.95 7.91
C PRO A 66 -7.27 -2.99 9.14
N HIS A 67 -6.73 -2.82 10.34
CA HIS A 67 -7.46 -2.98 11.59
C HIS A 67 -8.05 -1.66 12.13
N GLY A 68 -7.32 -0.56 11.97
CA GLY A 68 -7.73 0.78 12.38
C GLY A 68 -7.02 1.31 13.63
N ASP A 69 -6.51 0.43 14.49
CA ASP A 69 -5.90 0.83 15.76
C ASP A 69 -4.66 1.74 15.59
N LEU A 70 -3.82 1.44 14.59
CA LEU A 70 -2.67 2.28 14.25
C LEU A 70 -3.12 3.60 13.66
N ALA A 71 -4.11 3.56 12.75
CA ALA A 71 -4.65 4.75 12.10
C ALA A 71 -5.22 5.74 13.11
N GLU A 72 -6.02 5.28 14.05
CA GLU A 72 -6.62 6.12 15.10
C GLU A 72 -5.55 6.77 15.97
N ARG A 73 -4.58 6.00 16.48
CA ARG A 73 -3.47 6.57 17.26
C ARG A 73 -2.65 7.59 16.47
N LEU A 74 -2.42 7.37 15.17
CA LEU A 74 -1.68 8.32 14.34
C LEU A 74 -2.45 9.61 14.08
N VAL A 75 -3.77 9.55 13.91
CA VAL A 75 -4.62 10.75 13.78
C VAL A 75 -4.49 11.65 15.02
N GLU A 76 -4.53 11.07 16.22
CA GLU A 76 -4.34 11.81 17.49
C GLU A 76 -2.93 12.42 17.63
N GLN A 77 -1.97 11.87 16.89
CA GLN A 77 -0.56 12.29 16.95
C GLN A 77 -0.17 13.30 15.86
N VAL A 78 -1.12 13.70 14.99
CA VAL A 78 -0.85 14.73 13.98
C VAL A 78 -0.56 16.06 14.67
N PRO A 79 0.57 16.74 14.36
CA PRO A 79 0.87 18.03 14.94
C PRO A 79 -0.17 19.10 14.55
N ASN A 80 -0.54 19.99 15.46
CA ASN A 80 -1.53 21.04 15.19
C ASN A 80 -1.20 21.90 13.96
N TRP A 81 0.07 22.20 13.73
CA TRP A 81 0.53 22.95 12.57
C TRP A 81 0.39 22.21 11.24
N ARG A 82 0.10 20.87 11.26
CA ARG A 82 -0.17 20.04 10.10
C ARG A 82 -1.61 19.53 10.02
N SER A 83 -2.50 20.02 10.85
CA SER A 83 -3.91 19.55 10.86
C SER A 83 -4.59 19.68 9.49
N GLN A 84 -4.24 20.74 8.73
CA GLN A 84 -4.75 20.95 7.36
C GLN A 84 -4.10 20.04 6.30
N ASP A 85 -3.00 19.39 6.64
CA ASP A 85 -2.35 18.41 5.76
C ASP A 85 -2.96 17.02 5.90
N LEU A 86 -3.75 16.78 6.95
CA LEU A 86 -4.33 15.48 7.24
C LEU A 86 -5.47 15.14 6.28
N VAL A 87 -5.34 14.00 5.64
CA VAL A 87 -6.39 13.29 4.92
C VAL A 87 -6.62 11.98 5.65
N TYR A 88 -7.71 11.90 6.41
CA TYR A 88 -8.10 10.68 7.14
C TYR A 88 -9.26 9.99 6.44
N LEU A 89 -8.99 8.87 5.76
CA LEU A 89 -9.98 8.03 5.12
C LEU A 89 -10.32 6.86 6.06
N ASN A 90 -11.51 6.92 6.67
CA ASN A 90 -12.05 5.81 7.44
C ASN A 90 -13.12 5.08 6.62
N ALA A 91 -12.80 3.89 6.14
CA ALA A 91 -13.68 3.13 5.25
C ALA A 91 -14.98 2.64 5.91
N ALA A 92 -15.04 2.60 7.24
CA ALA A 92 -16.25 2.26 7.98
C ALA A 92 -17.23 3.43 8.12
N ASP A 93 -16.74 4.66 8.00
CA ASP A 93 -17.56 5.87 8.21
C ASP A 93 -18.20 6.32 6.89
N ILE A 94 -19.51 6.15 6.79
CA ILE A 94 -20.28 6.59 5.63
C ILE A 94 -20.31 8.13 5.48
N SER A 95 -20.08 8.87 6.56
CA SER A 95 -20.11 10.34 6.56
C SER A 95 -18.79 10.97 6.12
N GLN A 96 -17.70 10.21 6.11
CA GLN A 96 -16.38 10.71 5.71
C GLN A 96 -16.42 11.25 4.26
N PRO A 97 -15.74 12.39 3.96
CA PRO A 97 -15.92 13.08 2.69
C PRO A 97 -15.11 12.49 1.53
N TYR A 98 -14.11 11.69 1.82
CA TYR A 98 -13.11 11.25 0.85
C TYR A 98 -13.55 10.04 0.03
N GLY A 99 -13.17 10.00 -1.21
CA GLY A 99 -13.25 8.83 -2.06
C GLY A 99 -12.23 8.87 -3.17
N TYR A 100 -12.23 7.84 -3.99
CA TYR A 100 -11.27 7.70 -5.05
C TYR A 100 -11.84 6.90 -6.22
N ASN A 101 -11.65 7.41 -7.42
CA ASN A 101 -12.05 6.70 -8.62
C ASN A 101 -10.81 6.18 -9.39
N PRO A 102 -10.55 4.85 -9.39
CA PRO A 102 -9.37 4.27 -10.03
C PRO A 102 -9.41 4.31 -11.57
N LEU A 103 -10.56 4.64 -12.16
CA LEU A 103 -10.74 4.71 -13.62
C LEU A 103 -10.51 6.11 -14.19
N ARG A 104 -10.39 7.13 -13.32
CA ARG A 104 -10.18 8.52 -13.74
C ARG A 104 -8.72 8.94 -13.69
N ARG A 105 -8.37 9.96 -14.48
CA ARG A 105 -7.06 10.66 -14.44
C ARG A 105 -5.86 9.76 -14.70
N VAL A 106 -6.06 8.69 -15.47
CA VAL A 106 -4.97 7.83 -15.91
C VAL A 106 -4.41 8.38 -17.23
N GLN A 107 -3.09 8.63 -17.26
CA GLN A 107 -2.40 9.01 -18.50
C GLN A 107 -2.52 7.88 -19.54
N LYS A 108 -2.69 8.23 -20.84
CA LYS A 108 -2.90 7.25 -21.91
C LYS A 108 -1.85 6.12 -21.92
N GLU A 109 -0.61 6.47 -21.73
CA GLU A 109 0.53 5.53 -21.73
C GLU A 109 0.48 4.56 -20.55
N ARG A 110 -0.29 4.89 -19.49
CA ARG A 110 -0.44 4.10 -18.26
C ARG A 110 -1.73 3.30 -18.17
N ILE A 111 -2.62 3.42 -19.14
CA ILE A 111 -3.87 2.66 -19.17
C ILE A 111 -3.63 1.15 -19.02
N PRO A 112 -2.66 0.53 -19.74
CA PRO A 112 -2.39 -0.89 -19.58
C PRO A 112 -1.98 -1.26 -18.15
N LEU A 113 -1.14 -0.44 -17.52
CA LEU A 113 -0.65 -0.69 -16.16
C LEU A 113 -1.77 -0.53 -15.13
N ALA A 114 -2.60 0.50 -15.27
CA ALA A 114 -3.75 0.74 -14.38
C ALA A 114 -4.79 -0.39 -14.49
N ALA A 115 -5.14 -0.79 -15.71
CA ALA A 115 -6.07 -1.90 -15.93
C ALA A 115 -5.52 -3.21 -15.38
N SER A 116 -4.24 -3.52 -15.59
CA SER A 116 -3.59 -4.72 -15.04
C SER A 116 -3.59 -4.70 -13.52
N GLY A 117 -3.28 -3.57 -12.89
CA GLY A 117 -3.29 -3.44 -11.44
C GLY A 117 -4.68 -3.67 -10.83
N LEU A 118 -5.73 -3.11 -11.43
CA LEU A 118 -7.11 -3.37 -11.01
C LEU A 118 -7.50 -4.84 -11.21
N MET A 119 -7.11 -5.44 -12.31
CA MET A 119 -7.36 -6.87 -12.55
C MET A 119 -6.67 -7.76 -11.52
N GLU A 120 -5.43 -7.46 -11.15
CA GLU A 120 -4.72 -8.20 -10.12
C GLU A 120 -5.39 -8.05 -8.75
N ALA A 121 -5.88 -6.85 -8.40
CA ALA A 121 -6.64 -6.64 -7.17
C ALA A 121 -7.91 -7.49 -7.14
N PHE A 122 -8.67 -7.53 -8.24
CA PHE A 122 -9.85 -8.39 -8.36
C PHE A 122 -9.47 -9.88 -8.33
N LYS A 123 -8.42 -10.28 -9.04
CA LYS A 123 -7.95 -11.66 -9.09
C LYS A 123 -7.57 -12.18 -7.71
N LYS A 124 -6.88 -11.37 -6.92
CA LYS A 124 -6.52 -11.72 -5.55
C LYS A 124 -7.75 -12.00 -4.68
N LEU A 125 -8.78 -11.18 -4.79
CA LEU A 125 -10.02 -11.36 -4.04
C LEU A 125 -10.80 -12.61 -4.47
N TRP A 126 -10.87 -12.85 -5.79
CA TRP A 126 -11.74 -13.91 -6.32
C TRP A 126 -11.08 -15.28 -6.29
N GLY A 127 -9.76 -15.34 -6.09
CA GLY A 127 -8.97 -16.55 -6.11
C GLY A 127 -8.70 -17.08 -7.53
N ALA A 128 -7.62 -17.81 -7.69
CA ALA A 128 -7.19 -18.31 -9.00
C ALA A 128 -8.20 -19.29 -9.64
N GLU A 129 -8.92 -20.05 -8.83
CA GLU A 129 -9.91 -21.02 -9.32
C GLU A 129 -11.15 -20.37 -9.94
N ALA A 130 -11.57 -19.22 -9.39
CA ALA A 130 -12.70 -18.45 -9.92
C ALA A 130 -12.31 -17.52 -11.08
N TRP A 131 -11.00 -17.44 -11.41
CA TRP A 131 -10.46 -16.55 -12.41
C TRP A 131 -10.29 -17.25 -13.77
N GLY A 132 -11.34 -17.17 -14.60
CA GLY A 132 -11.33 -17.77 -15.93
C GLY A 132 -10.72 -16.85 -16.99
N VAL A 133 -10.02 -17.44 -17.97
CA VAL A 133 -9.39 -16.70 -19.09
C VAL A 133 -10.41 -15.84 -19.88
N ARG A 134 -11.63 -16.34 -20.06
CA ARG A 134 -12.70 -15.64 -20.75
C ARG A 134 -13.17 -14.39 -19.98
N MET A 135 -13.42 -14.55 -18.68
CA MET A 135 -13.78 -13.46 -17.79
C MET A 135 -12.68 -12.39 -17.79
N GLU A 136 -11.43 -12.83 -17.67
CA GLU A 136 -10.27 -11.93 -17.71
C GLU A 136 -10.22 -11.10 -18.99
N HIS A 137 -10.41 -11.75 -20.15
CA HIS A 137 -10.41 -11.07 -21.44
C HIS A 137 -11.53 -10.02 -21.54
N VAL A 138 -12.73 -10.35 -21.10
CA VAL A 138 -13.89 -9.43 -21.11
C VAL A 138 -13.68 -8.27 -20.14
N LEU A 139 -13.25 -8.55 -18.91
CA LEU A 139 -13.00 -7.52 -17.89
C LEU A 139 -11.86 -6.58 -18.31
N ARG A 140 -10.79 -7.11 -18.87
CA ARG A 140 -9.66 -6.32 -19.39
C ARG A 140 -10.13 -5.30 -20.43
N ASN A 141 -10.91 -5.74 -21.40
CA ASN A 141 -11.44 -4.84 -22.44
C ASN A 141 -12.44 -3.82 -21.88
N ALA A 142 -13.20 -4.18 -20.84
CA ALA A 142 -14.07 -3.22 -20.16
C ALA A 142 -13.25 -2.15 -19.43
N LEU A 143 -12.23 -2.54 -18.67
CA LEU A 143 -11.35 -1.60 -17.97
C LEU A 143 -10.60 -0.69 -18.93
N TYR A 144 -10.05 -1.21 -20.03
CA TYR A 144 -9.40 -0.37 -21.04
C TYR A 144 -10.34 0.67 -21.59
N ALA A 145 -11.56 0.27 -21.97
CA ALA A 145 -12.55 1.20 -22.53
C ALA A 145 -12.97 2.28 -21.53
N LEU A 146 -13.23 1.88 -20.28
CA LEU A 146 -13.70 2.79 -19.24
C LEU A 146 -12.61 3.75 -18.76
N ILE A 147 -11.36 3.29 -18.61
CA ILE A 147 -10.24 4.16 -18.25
C ILE A 147 -9.96 5.17 -19.37
N GLU A 148 -10.01 4.74 -20.63
CA GLU A 148 -9.81 5.64 -21.77
C GLU A 148 -10.97 6.63 -21.94
N TYR A 149 -12.20 6.24 -21.60
CA TYR A 149 -13.37 7.12 -21.55
C TYR A 149 -13.17 8.25 -20.53
N GLY A 150 -12.56 7.97 -19.39
CA GLY A 150 -12.08 8.96 -18.42
C GLY A 150 -13.12 9.55 -17.46
N GLU A 151 -14.42 9.30 -17.70
CA GLU A 151 -15.53 9.80 -16.87
C GLU A 151 -16.24 8.67 -16.11
N ALA A 152 -15.88 7.42 -16.39
CA ALA A 152 -16.47 6.25 -15.77
C ALA A 152 -16.15 6.11 -14.28
N THR A 153 -17.02 5.39 -13.57
CA THR A 153 -16.86 4.97 -12.19
C THR A 153 -16.83 3.44 -12.09
N LEU A 154 -16.46 2.87 -10.95
CA LEU A 154 -16.40 1.41 -10.79
C LEU A 154 -17.73 0.70 -11.12
N PRO A 155 -18.92 1.20 -10.73
CA PRO A 155 -20.21 0.63 -11.17
C PRO A 155 -20.40 0.57 -12.68
N ASP A 156 -19.74 1.43 -13.42
CA ASP A 156 -19.86 1.46 -14.88
C ASP A 156 -19.23 0.23 -15.56
N ILE A 157 -18.42 -0.54 -14.83
CA ILE A 157 -17.99 -1.87 -15.28
C ILE A 157 -19.21 -2.75 -15.58
N LEU A 158 -20.24 -2.71 -14.72
CA LEU A 158 -21.46 -3.50 -14.90
C LEU A 158 -22.33 -2.94 -16.01
N ARG A 159 -22.38 -1.60 -16.15
CA ARG A 159 -23.13 -0.93 -17.22
C ARG A 159 -22.58 -1.23 -18.61
N MET A 160 -21.28 -1.44 -18.75
CA MET A 160 -20.68 -1.87 -20.04
C MET A 160 -21.31 -3.14 -20.61
N PHE A 161 -21.86 -4.01 -19.74
CA PHE A 161 -22.47 -5.28 -20.14
C PHE A 161 -24.00 -5.20 -20.29
N THR A 162 -24.66 -4.25 -19.63
CA THR A 162 -26.13 -4.21 -19.52
C THR A 162 -26.76 -3.02 -20.21
N ASP A 163 -26.05 -1.91 -20.40
CA ASP A 163 -26.55 -0.66 -20.99
C ASP A 163 -25.87 -0.40 -22.35
N LYS A 164 -26.63 -0.75 -23.44
CA LYS A 164 -26.13 -0.55 -24.81
C LYS A 164 -25.92 0.91 -25.20
N THR A 165 -26.65 1.83 -24.57
CA THR A 165 -26.53 3.27 -24.86
C THR A 165 -25.24 3.78 -24.27
N PHE A 166 -24.97 3.46 -23.00
CA PHE A 166 -23.72 3.77 -22.31
C PHE A 166 -22.51 3.13 -23.02
N GLN A 167 -22.62 1.85 -23.41
CA GLN A 167 -21.56 1.17 -24.15
C GLN A 167 -21.19 1.92 -25.45
N LYS A 168 -22.19 2.38 -26.21
CA LYS A 168 -21.94 3.16 -27.45
C LYS A 168 -21.29 4.51 -27.16
N GLU A 169 -21.70 5.18 -26.09
CA GLU A 169 -21.12 6.45 -25.65
C GLU A 169 -19.63 6.27 -25.28
N VAL A 170 -19.29 5.27 -24.47
CA VAL A 170 -17.91 4.92 -24.12
C VAL A 170 -17.09 4.63 -25.37
N LEU A 171 -17.58 3.77 -26.26
CA LEU A 171 -16.86 3.35 -27.46
C LEU A 171 -16.64 4.49 -28.47
N ALA A 172 -17.48 5.53 -28.46
CA ALA A 172 -17.27 6.71 -29.28
C ALA A 172 -16.01 7.51 -28.88
N LYS A 173 -15.63 7.48 -27.58
CA LYS A 173 -14.44 8.17 -27.08
C LYS A 173 -13.18 7.29 -27.07
N VAL A 174 -13.31 5.97 -27.11
CA VAL A 174 -12.16 5.03 -27.15
C VAL A 174 -11.38 5.22 -28.46
N THR A 175 -10.07 5.31 -28.38
CA THR A 175 -9.16 5.43 -29.53
C THR A 175 -8.41 4.13 -29.84
N ASN A 176 -8.31 3.21 -28.85
CA ASN A 176 -7.68 1.93 -29.02
C ASN A 176 -8.47 1.01 -29.95
N GLU A 177 -7.94 0.78 -31.15
CA GLU A 177 -8.60 -0.01 -32.19
C GLU A 177 -8.86 -1.47 -31.79
N GLN A 178 -7.99 -2.07 -30.99
CA GLN A 178 -8.19 -3.47 -30.53
C GLN A 178 -9.35 -3.55 -29.54
N VAL A 179 -9.47 -2.59 -28.65
CA VAL A 179 -10.62 -2.49 -27.72
C VAL A 179 -11.92 -2.25 -28.48
N LYS A 180 -11.92 -1.38 -29.52
CA LYS A 180 -13.08 -1.18 -30.38
C LYS A 180 -13.45 -2.46 -31.13
N LEU A 181 -12.50 -3.16 -31.71
CA LEU A 181 -12.72 -4.43 -32.42
C LEU A 181 -13.32 -5.50 -31.49
N PHE A 182 -12.80 -5.61 -30.27
CA PHE A 182 -13.38 -6.50 -29.28
C PHE A 182 -14.88 -6.22 -29.08
N TRP A 183 -15.26 -5.00 -28.75
CA TRP A 183 -16.64 -4.66 -28.44
C TRP A 183 -17.58 -4.69 -29.65
N THR A 184 -17.11 -4.24 -30.83
CA THR A 184 -17.97 -4.08 -32.03
C THR A 184 -18.07 -5.35 -32.84
N LYS A 185 -17.10 -6.23 -32.81
CA LYS A 185 -17.05 -7.48 -33.59
C LYS A 185 -17.06 -8.73 -32.72
N GLU A 186 -16.10 -8.88 -31.81
CA GLU A 186 -15.92 -10.11 -31.06
C GLU A 186 -17.04 -10.32 -30.04
N PHE A 187 -17.19 -9.41 -29.09
CA PHE A 187 -18.19 -9.49 -28.01
C PHE A 187 -19.63 -9.46 -28.55
N LYS A 188 -19.87 -8.68 -29.60
CA LYS A 188 -21.20 -8.60 -30.27
C LYS A 188 -21.61 -9.96 -30.84
N ASN A 189 -20.67 -10.80 -31.26
CA ASN A 189 -20.91 -12.11 -31.86
C ASN A 189 -20.90 -13.26 -30.86
N TYR A 190 -20.71 -12.98 -29.55
CA TYR A 190 -20.84 -14.01 -28.53
C TYR A 190 -22.28 -14.51 -28.49
N ASN A 191 -22.45 -15.83 -28.47
CA ASN A 191 -23.77 -16.37 -28.17
C ASN A 191 -24.17 -16.04 -26.73
N PRO A 192 -25.47 -15.96 -26.42
CA PRO A 192 -25.98 -15.51 -25.12
C PRO A 192 -25.41 -16.29 -23.93
N ARG A 193 -25.26 -17.60 -24.07
CA ARG A 193 -24.72 -18.46 -23.01
C ARG A 193 -23.25 -18.15 -22.74
N TYR A 194 -22.44 -18.03 -23.78
CA TYR A 194 -21.02 -17.71 -23.68
C TYR A 194 -20.79 -16.31 -23.07
N ALA A 195 -21.58 -15.33 -23.50
CA ALA A 195 -21.55 -13.98 -22.93
C ALA A 195 -21.88 -14.02 -21.42
N GLN A 196 -22.96 -14.71 -21.05
CA GLN A 196 -23.38 -14.82 -19.66
C GLN A 196 -22.36 -15.55 -18.80
N GLU A 197 -21.77 -16.65 -19.25
CA GLU A 197 -20.71 -17.36 -18.52
C GLU A 197 -19.46 -16.49 -18.28
N SER A 198 -19.17 -15.56 -19.20
CA SER A 198 -18.03 -14.65 -19.08
C SER A 198 -18.32 -13.43 -18.17
N ILE A 199 -19.57 -12.95 -18.15
CA ILE A 199 -19.96 -11.73 -17.44
C ILE A 199 -20.45 -12.00 -16.02
N ALA A 200 -21.16 -13.12 -15.78
CA ALA A 200 -21.78 -13.40 -14.49
C ALA A 200 -20.79 -13.36 -13.32
N PRO A 201 -19.57 -13.91 -13.41
CA PRO A 201 -18.59 -13.81 -12.32
C PRO A 201 -18.20 -12.34 -12.01
N ILE A 202 -18.09 -11.49 -13.05
CA ILE A 202 -17.78 -10.06 -12.88
C ILE A 202 -18.93 -9.38 -12.14
N GLN A 203 -20.17 -9.60 -12.60
CA GLN A 203 -21.37 -9.02 -11.99
C GLN A 203 -21.53 -9.42 -10.54
N ASN A 204 -21.33 -10.70 -10.22
CA ASN A 204 -21.46 -11.20 -8.87
C ASN A 204 -20.42 -10.59 -7.91
N LYS A 205 -19.18 -10.45 -8.35
CA LYS A 205 -18.08 -10.01 -7.49
C LYS A 205 -18.00 -8.48 -7.37
N VAL A 206 -18.04 -7.77 -8.51
CA VAL A 206 -18.08 -6.29 -8.50
C VAL A 206 -19.38 -5.80 -7.88
N GLY A 207 -20.51 -6.46 -8.17
CA GLY A 207 -21.80 -6.13 -7.58
C GLY A 207 -21.83 -6.33 -6.06
N ALA A 208 -21.30 -7.43 -5.55
CA ALA A 208 -21.20 -7.68 -4.11
C ALA A 208 -20.34 -6.61 -3.41
N PHE A 209 -19.21 -6.23 -3.99
CA PHE A 209 -18.35 -5.18 -3.44
C PHE A 209 -19.05 -3.81 -3.41
N LEU A 210 -19.75 -3.46 -4.48
CA LEU A 210 -20.45 -2.19 -4.60
C LEU A 210 -21.84 -2.19 -3.90
N ALA A 211 -22.33 -3.32 -3.42
CA ALA A 211 -23.55 -3.38 -2.62
C ALA A 211 -23.39 -2.74 -1.23
N ASP A 212 -22.15 -2.61 -0.71
CA ASP A 212 -21.89 -1.83 0.49
C ASP A 212 -22.04 -0.33 0.17
N PRO A 213 -22.96 0.40 0.82
CA PRO A 213 -23.20 1.81 0.53
C PRO A 213 -21.97 2.70 0.77
N ARG A 214 -21.09 2.33 1.72
CA ARG A 214 -19.86 3.06 2.05
C ARG A 214 -18.88 2.99 0.89
N LEU A 215 -18.67 1.78 0.36
CA LEU A 215 -17.78 1.56 -0.78
C LEU A 215 -18.36 2.14 -2.07
N ASN A 216 -19.65 1.95 -2.29
CA ASN A 216 -20.32 2.54 -3.45
C ASN A 216 -20.10 4.05 -3.50
N ARG A 217 -20.42 4.77 -2.42
CA ARG A 217 -20.22 6.22 -2.33
C ARG A 217 -18.76 6.61 -2.55
N MET A 218 -17.82 5.89 -1.96
CA MET A 218 -16.38 6.17 -2.08
C MET A 218 -15.89 6.13 -3.53
N PHE A 219 -16.43 5.20 -4.34
CA PHE A 219 -15.99 4.98 -5.72
C PHE A 219 -16.84 5.66 -6.79
N THR A 220 -17.98 6.27 -6.42
CA THR A 220 -18.91 6.89 -7.40
C THR A 220 -18.89 8.40 -7.33
N ASP A 221 -19.31 8.97 -6.20
CA ASP A 221 -19.52 10.41 -6.05
C ASP A 221 -19.10 10.90 -4.65
N PRO A 222 -17.80 10.85 -4.33
CA PRO A 222 -17.32 11.39 -3.08
C PRO A 222 -17.33 12.93 -3.10
N PRO A 223 -17.66 13.59 -1.98
CA PRO A 223 -17.54 15.05 -1.87
C PRO A 223 -16.13 15.56 -2.16
N VAL A 224 -15.11 14.77 -1.79
CA VAL A 224 -13.69 15.06 -2.02
C VAL A 224 -13.05 13.87 -2.72
N ASP A 225 -12.68 14.03 -3.97
CA ASP A 225 -11.97 13.02 -4.75
C ASP A 225 -10.46 13.11 -4.48
N LEU A 226 -9.87 12.01 -3.99
CA LEU A 226 -8.47 11.95 -3.60
C LEU A 226 -7.52 11.98 -4.81
N HIS A 227 -6.53 12.84 -4.73
CA HIS A 227 -5.48 12.98 -5.72
C HIS A 227 -4.14 12.50 -5.13
N PHE A 228 -3.87 11.21 -5.15
CA PHE A 228 -2.69 10.62 -4.51
C PHE A 228 -1.36 11.22 -4.99
N ARG A 229 -1.27 11.55 -6.29
CA ARG A 229 -0.11 12.25 -6.83
C ARG A 229 0.11 13.60 -6.14
N GLN A 230 -0.95 14.39 -6.00
CA GLN A 230 -0.90 15.69 -5.34
C GLN A 230 -0.55 15.56 -3.85
N ILE A 231 -1.14 14.57 -3.16
CA ILE A 231 -0.83 14.24 -1.76
C ILE A 231 0.67 13.99 -1.58
N MET A 232 1.30 13.25 -2.51
CA MET A 232 2.74 12.98 -2.48
C MET A 232 3.57 14.23 -2.76
N ASP A 233 3.21 15.01 -3.78
CA ASP A 233 3.98 16.17 -4.22
C ASP A 233 3.88 17.33 -3.21
N GLU A 234 2.74 17.50 -2.54
CA GLU A 234 2.55 18.45 -1.45
C GLU A 234 3.10 17.96 -0.10
N GLY A 235 3.40 16.66 0.01
CA GLY A 235 3.92 16.03 1.23
C GLY A 235 2.90 16.00 2.36
N LYS A 236 1.63 15.74 2.03
CA LYS A 236 0.53 15.62 3.00
C LYS A 236 0.63 14.35 3.85
N ILE A 237 -0.25 14.26 4.83
CA ILE A 237 -0.45 13.11 5.70
C ILE A 237 -1.71 12.39 5.23
N LEU A 238 -1.56 11.16 4.74
CA LEU A 238 -2.68 10.31 4.34
C LEU A 238 -2.77 9.12 5.31
N ILE A 239 -3.83 9.05 6.07
CA ILE A 239 -4.07 7.92 6.97
C ILE A 239 -5.32 7.19 6.48
N ILE A 240 -5.17 5.89 6.19
CA ILE A 240 -6.23 5.02 5.66
C ILE A 240 -6.52 3.94 6.69
N ASN A 241 -7.71 4.02 7.28
CA ASN A 241 -8.30 2.98 8.13
C ASN A 241 -9.25 2.15 7.27
N LEU A 242 -8.85 0.90 6.97
CA LEU A 242 -9.69 -0.01 6.19
C LEU A 242 -10.80 -0.66 7.02
N ALA A 243 -10.73 -0.55 8.34
CA ALA A 243 -11.76 -1.01 9.27
C ALA A 243 -12.25 -2.44 8.97
N LYS A 244 -11.33 -3.39 8.76
CA LYS A 244 -11.59 -4.79 8.37
C LYS A 244 -12.69 -5.45 9.21
N GLY A 245 -12.73 -5.17 10.52
CA GLY A 245 -13.76 -5.68 11.43
C GLY A 245 -15.18 -5.21 11.11
N SER A 246 -15.33 -4.04 10.46
CA SER A 246 -16.62 -3.45 10.08
C SER A 246 -17.00 -3.69 8.63
N LEU A 247 -16.04 -3.63 7.70
CA LEU A 247 -16.26 -3.86 6.27
C LEU A 247 -16.32 -5.34 5.89
N GLY A 248 -15.74 -6.20 6.72
CA GLY A 248 -15.42 -7.57 6.35
C GLY A 248 -14.09 -7.69 5.61
N GLU A 249 -13.51 -8.88 5.67
CA GLU A 249 -12.15 -9.15 5.19
C GLU A 249 -12.01 -8.92 3.69
N ASP A 250 -12.90 -9.47 2.89
CA ASP A 250 -12.85 -9.40 1.43
C ASP A 250 -12.91 -7.97 0.92
N SER A 251 -13.84 -7.16 1.46
CA SER A 251 -14.00 -5.76 1.08
C SER A 251 -12.81 -4.91 1.48
N ALA A 252 -12.29 -5.09 2.69
CA ALA A 252 -11.10 -4.38 3.19
C ALA A 252 -9.85 -4.75 2.37
N ASN A 253 -9.66 -6.04 2.04
CA ASN A 253 -8.52 -6.49 1.24
C ASN A 253 -8.58 -5.96 -0.19
N LEU A 254 -9.77 -5.96 -0.83
CA LEU A 254 -9.92 -5.40 -2.17
C LEU A 254 -9.69 -3.89 -2.18
N LEU A 255 -10.31 -3.16 -1.25
CA LEU A 255 -10.11 -1.72 -1.11
C LEU A 255 -8.61 -1.40 -0.91
N GLY A 256 -7.95 -2.10 0.01
CA GLY A 256 -6.52 -1.93 0.28
C GLY A 256 -5.66 -2.24 -0.94
N ALA A 257 -5.94 -3.32 -1.68
CA ALA A 257 -5.20 -3.67 -2.90
C ALA A 257 -5.37 -2.61 -4.00
N ILE A 258 -6.58 -2.06 -4.19
CA ILE A 258 -6.85 -0.96 -5.13
C ILE A 258 -6.05 0.28 -4.70
N LEU A 259 -6.09 0.66 -3.42
CA LEU A 259 -5.41 1.85 -2.91
C LEU A 259 -3.88 1.71 -3.00
N VAL A 260 -3.30 0.57 -2.62
CA VAL A 260 -1.85 0.30 -2.74
C VAL A 260 -1.41 0.39 -4.21
N THR A 261 -2.16 -0.28 -5.11
CA THR A 261 -1.87 -0.24 -6.56
C THR A 261 -1.91 1.19 -7.08
N THR A 262 -2.90 1.96 -6.68
CA THR A 262 -3.06 3.35 -7.13
C THR A 262 -1.99 4.28 -6.58
N LEU A 263 -1.61 4.12 -5.31
CA LEU A 263 -0.47 4.85 -4.74
C LEU A 263 0.82 4.51 -5.49
N GLY A 264 1.02 3.25 -5.88
CA GLY A 264 2.13 2.86 -6.75
C GLY A 264 2.10 3.56 -8.11
N LEU A 265 0.95 3.60 -8.77
CA LEU A 265 0.77 4.32 -10.04
C LEU A 265 1.00 5.82 -9.90
N ALA A 266 0.53 6.42 -8.80
CA ALA A 266 0.77 7.82 -8.48
C ALA A 266 2.27 8.10 -8.29
N ALA A 267 2.99 7.22 -7.61
CA ALA A 267 4.45 7.31 -7.47
C ALA A 267 5.15 7.25 -8.83
N LEU A 268 4.83 6.26 -9.66
CA LEU A 268 5.39 6.11 -11.02
C LEU A 268 5.07 7.32 -11.91
N SER A 269 3.92 7.97 -11.71
CA SER A 269 3.53 9.15 -12.50
C SER A 269 4.48 10.35 -12.31
N ARG A 270 5.23 10.38 -11.19
CA ARG A 270 6.23 11.41 -10.89
C ARG A 270 7.45 11.39 -11.82
N SER A 271 7.48 10.47 -12.79
CA SER A 271 8.50 10.43 -13.85
C SER A 271 8.58 11.70 -14.70
N ASP A 272 7.51 12.49 -14.75
CA ASP A 272 7.45 13.80 -15.44
C ASP A 272 8.14 14.93 -14.66
N LEU A 273 8.41 14.73 -13.37
CA LEU A 273 9.16 15.67 -12.55
C LEU A 273 10.66 15.40 -12.61
N LYS A 274 11.46 16.46 -12.61
CA LYS A 274 12.90 16.36 -12.35
C LYS A 274 13.15 15.80 -10.96
N GLU A 275 14.22 15.02 -10.79
CA GLU A 275 14.53 14.32 -9.54
C GLU A 275 14.56 15.27 -8.33
N GLU A 276 15.17 16.45 -8.50
CA GLU A 276 15.35 17.47 -7.44
C GLU A 276 14.01 18.10 -6.98
N ARG A 277 12.95 17.94 -7.75
CA ARG A 277 11.60 18.42 -7.41
C ARG A 277 10.71 17.35 -6.79
N ARG A 278 11.18 16.10 -6.76
CA ARG A 278 10.44 15.00 -6.16
C ARG A 278 10.63 15.05 -4.66
N ARG A 279 9.59 15.41 -3.93
CA ARG A 279 9.59 15.37 -2.47
C ARG A 279 9.59 13.94 -1.98
N ASP A 280 10.40 13.62 -0.96
CA ASP A 280 10.40 12.31 -0.33
C ASP A 280 9.03 12.03 0.30
N PHE A 281 8.52 10.83 0.07
CA PHE A 281 7.23 10.37 0.57
C PHE A 281 7.37 8.94 1.10
N HIS A 282 6.81 8.64 2.26
CA HIS A 282 6.90 7.31 2.85
C HIS A 282 5.52 6.65 2.92
N LEU A 283 5.43 5.44 2.34
CA LEU A 283 4.22 4.62 2.34
C LEU A 283 4.40 3.46 3.32
N PHE A 284 3.61 3.48 4.39
CA PHE A 284 3.56 2.45 5.41
C PHE A 284 2.38 1.52 5.13
N ILE A 285 2.65 0.22 5.11
CA ILE A 285 1.61 -0.80 4.89
C ILE A 285 1.73 -1.82 6.01
N ASP A 286 0.77 -1.79 6.94
CA ASP A 286 0.65 -2.84 7.94
C ASP A 286 -0.12 -4.03 7.37
N GLU A 287 0.15 -5.24 7.86
CA GLU A 287 -0.39 -6.51 7.33
C GLU A 287 -0.29 -6.58 5.80
N PHE A 288 0.88 -6.25 5.28
CA PHE A 288 1.19 -6.09 3.86
C PHE A 288 0.72 -7.26 2.99
N GLN A 289 0.76 -8.50 3.48
CA GLN A 289 0.30 -9.69 2.75
C GLN A 289 -1.17 -9.61 2.31
N SER A 290 -1.99 -8.82 3.00
CA SER A 290 -3.41 -8.66 2.66
C SER A 290 -3.62 -7.93 1.33
N PHE A 291 -2.65 -7.09 0.93
CA PHE A 291 -2.78 -6.18 -0.22
C PHE A 291 -1.81 -6.50 -1.36
N THR A 292 -0.98 -7.54 -1.22
CA THR A 292 0.04 -7.87 -2.22
C THR A 292 -0.55 -8.40 -3.52
N THR A 293 -0.08 -7.84 -4.61
CA THR A 293 -0.31 -8.30 -5.98
C THR A 293 1.04 -8.35 -6.71
N LEU A 294 1.12 -8.92 -7.89
CA LEU A 294 2.35 -8.87 -8.71
C LEU A 294 2.73 -7.43 -9.07
N SER A 295 1.75 -6.53 -9.23
CA SER A 295 2.01 -5.10 -9.41
C SER A 295 2.77 -4.49 -8.25
N VAL A 296 2.54 -4.96 -7.02
CA VAL A 296 3.28 -4.51 -5.84
C VAL A 296 4.73 -4.99 -5.87
N ALA A 297 5.01 -6.19 -6.36
CA ALA A 297 6.39 -6.67 -6.55
C ALA A 297 7.18 -5.75 -7.48
N ASN A 298 6.57 -5.35 -8.60
CA ASN A 298 7.17 -4.38 -9.54
C ASN A 298 7.34 -3.00 -8.88
N MET A 299 6.35 -2.57 -8.10
CA MET A 299 6.41 -1.31 -7.37
C MET A 299 7.61 -1.25 -6.42
N VAL A 300 7.85 -2.30 -5.62
CA VAL A 300 8.98 -2.37 -4.68
C VAL A 300 10.32 -2.16 -5.39
N SER A 301 10.48 -2.64 -6.62
CA SER A 301 11.74 -2.49 -7.37
C SER A 301 11.94 -1.12 -8.01
N GLU A 302 10.86 -0.35 -8.24
CA GLU A 302 10.94 0.84 -9.09
C GLU A 302 10.70 2.19 -8.39
N ILE A 303 9.81 2.24 -7.38
CA ILE A 303 9.30 3.52 -6.86
C ILE A 303 10.33 4.37 -6.11
N ARG A 304 11.44 3.78 -5.69
CA ARG A 304 12.57 4.51 -5.12
C ARG A 304 13.05 5.64 -6.03
N LYS A 305 13.09 5.41 -7.35
CA LYS A 305 13.47 6.41 -8.35
C LYS A 305 12.58 7.65 -8.34
N TYR A 306 11.38 7.48 -7.81
CA TYR A 306 10.37 8.54 -7.73
C TYR A 306 10.23 9.12 -6.32
N HIS A 307 11.25 8.90 -5.49
CA HIS A 307 11.33 9.40 -4.10
C HIS A 307 10.18 8.89 -3.22
N VAL A 308 9.81 7.63 -3.40
CA VAL A 308 8.85 6.95 -2.51
C VAL A 308 9.55 5.79 -1.80
N GLY A 309 9.61 5.88 -0.48
CA GLY A 309 10.12 4.83 0.40
C GLY A 309 8.98 3.98 0.96
N LEU A 310 9.14 2.66 0.95
CA LEU A 310 8.18 1.73 1.55
C LEU A 310 8.60 1.32 2.96
N VAL A 311 7.63 1.21 3.84
CA VAL A 311 7.75 0.56 5.16
C VAL A 311 6.69 -0.53 5.23
N LEU A 312 7.13 -1.76 5.03
CA LEU A 312 6.26 -2.93 4.91
C LEU A 312 6.33 -3.75 6.19
N ALA A 313 5.19 -4.07 6.79
CA ALA A 313 5.13 -4.96 7.94
C ALA A 313 4.19 -6.14 7.69
N HIS A 314 4.63 -7.34 8.08
CA HIS A 314 3.76 -8.50 8.05
C HIS A 314 4.21 -9.62 8.99
N GLN A 315 3.39 -10.68 9.09
CA GLN A 315 3.55 -11.67 10.15
C GLN A 315 4.22 -12.96 9.68
N ASN A 316 3.96 -13.41 8.45
CA ASN A 316 4.34 -14.73 7.99
C ASN A 316 4.69 -14.73 6.49
N LEU A 317 5.92 -15.11 6.13
CA LEU A 317 6.44 -15.14 4.74
C LEU A 317 5.65 -16.05 3.80
N PHE A 318 5.07 -17.13 4.33
CA PHE A 318 4.30 -18.07 3.52
C PHE A 318 2.96 -17.52 3.04
N GLN A 319 2.50 -16.41 3.60
CA GLN A 319 1.32 -15.68 3.10
C GLN A 319 1.61 -14.86 1.84
N LEU A 320 2.88 -14.67 1.50
CA LEU A 320 3.28 -13.96 0.28
C LEU A 320 3.46 -14.94 -0.88
N GLU A 321 2.93 -14.57 -2.04
CA GLU A 321 3.28 -15.24 -3.30
C GLU A 321 4.81 -15.26 -3.47
N PRO A 322 5.40 -16.36 -4.00
CA PRO A 322 6.86 -16.50 -4.14
C PRO A 322 7.53 -15.31 -4.82
N GLU A 323 6.93 -14.79 -5.89
CA GLU A 323 7.44 -13.67 -6.67
C GLU A 323 7.46 -12.37 -5.84
N VAL A 324 6.42 -12.11 -5.07
CA VAL A 324 6.34 -10.94 -4.18
C VAL A 324 7.37 -11.06 -3.06
N ARG A 325 7.50 -12.25 -2.46
CA ARG A 325 8.50 -12.51 -1.42
C ARG A 325 9.92 -12.27 -1.93
N HIS A 326 10.26 -12.80 -3.11
CA HIS A 326 11.57 -12.58 -3.74
C HIS A 326 11.80 -11.10 -4.05
N ALA A 327 10.80 -10.41 -4.58
CA ALA A 327 10.91 -8.98 -4.87
C ALA A 327 11.14 -8.15 -3.60
N VAL A 328 10.43 -8.45 -2.51
CA VAL A 328 10.61 -7.74 -1.24
C VAL A 328 12.01 -8.00 -0.70
N LEU A 329 12.40 -9.26 -0.47
CA LEU A 329 13.70 -9.58 0.12
C LEU A 329 14.88 -9.13 -0.74
N GLY A 330 14.72 -9.13 -2.07
CA GLY A 330 15.78 -8.72 -3.02
C GLY A 330 15.95 -7.20 -3.19
N ASN A 331 14.94 -6.39 -2.83
CA ASN A 331 14.97 -4.94 -3.08
C ASN A 331 14.94 -4.07 -1.81
N VAL A 332 14.59 -4.63 -0.65
CA VAL A 332 14.59 -3.86 0.60
C VAL A 332 16.01 -3.69 1.15
N GLY A 333 16.37 -2.46 1.49
CA GLY A 333 17.69 -2.16 2.04
C GLY A 333 17.79 -2.39 3.54
N THR A 334 16.67 -2.28 4.26
CA THR A 334 16.62 -2.50 5.71
C THR A 334 15.65 -3.61 6.04
N ILE A 335 16.11 -4.65 6.74
CA ILE A 335 15.29 -5.75 7.25
C ILE A 335 15.32 -5.69 8.79
N VAL A 336 14.13 -5.63 9.40
CA VAL A 336 13.93 -5.68 10.85
C VAL A 336 13.16 -6.95 11.19
N CYS A 337 13.82 -7.89 11.85
CA CYS A 337 13.24 -9.16 12.24
C CYS A 337 12.95 -9.17 13.74
N PHE A 338 11.68 -9.31 14.08
CA PHE A 338 11.19 -9.67 15.40
C PHE A 338 11.13 -11.19 15.54
N ARG A 339 10.65 -11.69 16.69
CA ARG A 339 10.46 -13.13 16.90
C ARG A 339 9.57 -13.74 15.80
N LEU A 340 10.03 -14.85 15.22
CA LEU A 340 9.34 -15.62 14.17
C LEU A 340 9.00 -17.05 14.60
N GLY A 341 8.17 -17.71 13.83
CA GLY A 341 8.03 -19.17 13.87
C GLY A 341 9.23 -19.85 13.19
N PRO A 342 9.44 -21.16 13.44
CA PRO A 342 10.61 -21.89 12.91
C PRO A 342 10.68 -21.88 11.38
N GLU A 343 9.56 -22.00 10.70
CA GLU A 343 9.49 -22.03 9.22
C GLU A 343 9.95 -20.71 8.59
N ASP A 344 9.44 -19.58 9.08
CA ASP A 344 9.86 -18.26 8.60
C ASP A 344 11.28 -17.94 9.02
N ALA A 345 11.65 -18.32 10.24
CA ALA A 345 13.00 -18.12 10.78
C ALA A 345 14.05 -18.82 9.91
N GLN A 346 13.75 -20.00 9.35
CA GLN A 346 14.65 -20.71 8.45
C GLN A 346 14.98 -19.92 7.17
N ILE A 347 14.05 -19.15 6.66
CA ILE A 347 14.25 -18.32 5.47
C ILE A 347 14.99 -17.03 5.86
N ILE A 348 14.53 -16.35 6.90
CA ILE A 348 15.06 -15.05 7.32
C ILE A 348 16.48 -15.18 7.93
N ALA A 349 16.82 -16.30 8.57
CA ALA A 349 18.16 -16.53 9.09
C ALA A 349 19.23 -16.40 8.00
N ARG A 350 18.92 -16.75 6.75
CA ARG A 350 19.87 -16.61 5.61
C ARG A 350 20.28 -15.15 5.39
N GLU A 351 19.41 -14.19 5.67
CA GLU A 351 19.72 -12.75 5.58
C GLU A 351 20.66 -12.28 6.71
N PHE A 352 20.71 -13.01 7.82
CA PHE A 352 21.47 -12.66 9.02
C PHE A 352 22.73 -13.50 9.24
N MET A 353 22.97 -14.52 8.42
CA MET A 353 24.18 -15.33 8.49
C MET A 353 25.44 -14.49 8.28
N PRO A 354 26.57 -14.85 8.93
CA PRO A 354 26.75 -15.92 9.93
C PRO A 354 26.50 -15.43 11.37
N LYS A 355 25.86 -14.28 11.59
CA LYS A 355 25.74 -13.62 12.90
C LYS A 355 24.67 -14.21 13.80
N PHE A 356 23.54 -14.59 13.19
CA PHE A 356 22.37 -15.11 13.89
C PHE A 356 21.84 -16.33 13.19
N GLU A 357 21.46 -17.31 13.99
CA GLU A 357 20.92 -18.57 13.53
C GLU A 357 19.39 -18.62 13.74
N LEU A 358 18.75 -19.67 13.25
CA LEU A 358 17.31 -19.88 13.39
C LEU A 358 16.85 -19.81 14.84
N GLU A 359 17.57 -20.47 15.75
CA GLU A 359 17.24 -20.53 17.18
C GLU A 359 17.24 -19.15 17.85
N ASP A 360 18.16 -18.28 17.44
CA ASP A 360 18.22 -16.91 17.94
C ASP A 360 16.94 -16.14 17.59
N ILE A 361 16.45 -16.29 16.36
CA ILE A 361 15.25 -15.60 15.85
C ILE A 361 13.99 -16.09 16.56
N VAL A 362 13.87 -17.39 16.75
CA VAL A 362 12.69 -18.00 17.40
C VAL A 362 12.58 -17.61 18.86
N ASN A 363 13.72 -17.38 19.54
CA ASN A 363 13.78 -17.05 20.96
C ASN A 363 13.87 -15.54 21.28
N LEU A 364 13.75 -14.66 20.27
CA LEU A 364 13.77 -13.21 20.51
C LEU A 364 12.68 -12.79 21.51
N PRO A 365 13.01 -11.96 22.51
CA PRO A 365 12.01 -11.37 23.40
C PRO A 365 11.12 -10.36 22.64
N ASN A 366 10.00 -9.99 23.23
CA ASN A 366 9.18 -8.89 22.70
C ASN A 366 10.02 -7.61 22.65
N HIS A 367 9.84 -6.82 21.58
CA HIS A 367 10.63 -5.61 21.28
C HIS A 367 12.12 -5.83 21.00
N GLY A 368 12.64 -7.05 21.15
CA GLY A 368 13.96 -7.43 20.65
C GLY A 368 13.93 -7.61 19.14
N ILE A 369 14.97 -7.13 18.46
CA ILE A 369 15.09 -7.21 17.00
C ILE A 369 16.48 -7.64 16.58
N TYR A 370 16.55 -8.42 15.50
CA TYR A 370 17.74 -8.53 14.66
C TYR A 370 17.51 -7.71 13.40
N LEU A 371 18.53 -6.99 12.97
CA LEU A 371 18.38 -6.12 11.82
C LEU A 371 19.64 -6.04 10.96
N LYS A 372 19.40 -5.79 9.69
CA LYS A 372 20.36 -5.42 8.66
C LYS A 372 19.94 -4.03 8.20
N LEU A 373 20.71 -3.03 8.58
CA LEU A 373 20.35 -1.62 8.40
C LEU A 373 21.07 -1.04 7.18
N MET A 374 20.36 -0.32 6.34
CA MET A 374 20.99 0.49 5.30
C MET A 374 21.71 1.67 5.94
N ILE A 375 23.00 1.82 5.65
CA ILE A 375 23.85 2.92 6.12
C ILE A 375 24.66 3.44 4.95
N ASP A 376 24.42 4.69 4.57
CA ASP A 376 25.07 5.35 3.44
C ASP A 376 25.02 4.50 2.14
N ARG A 377 23.83 3.96 1.86
CA ARG A 377 23.51 3.11 0.70
C ARG A 377 24.19 1.74 0.70
N VAL A 378 24.74 1.31 1.83
CA VAL A 378 25.37 -0.01 2.00
C VAL A 378 24.69 -0.74 3.15
N PRO A 379 24.24 -1.99 2.96
CA PRO A 379 23.68 -2.78 4.06
C PRO A 379 24.73 -3.05 5.13
N SER A 380 24.41 -2.83 6.40
CA SER A 380 25.28 -3.15 7.53
C SER A 380 25.45 -4.65 7.71
N THR A 381 26.49 -5.06 8.45
CA THR A 381 26.49 -6.39 9.05
C THR A 381 25.32 -6.51 10.01
N PRO A 382 24.65 -7.68 10.09
CA PRO A 382 23.55 -7.89 11.01
C PRO A 382 23.93 -7.64 12.48
N PHE A 383 23.02 -7.03 13.25
CA PHE A 383 23.21 -6.79 14.68
C PHE A 383 21.89 -6.87 15.46
N SER A 384 21.98 -7.01 16.78
CA SER A 384 20.85 -7.04 17.70
C SER A 384 20.57 -5.67 18.30
N ALA A 385 19.29 -5.38 18.55
CA ALA A 385 18.85 -4.15 19.21
C ALA A 385 17.50 -4.37 19.91
N ASN A 386 17.01 -3.35 20.60
CA ASN A 386 15.63 -3.24 21.04
C ASN A 386 14.96 -2.09 20.27
N THR A 387 13.66 -2.19 19.98
CA THR A 387 12.89 -1.04 19.50
C THR A 387 12.82 0.04 20.56
N LEU A 388 12.64 1.30 20.14
CA LEU A 388 12.45 2.39 21.09
C LEU A 388 11.19 2.16 21.94
N HIS A 389 11.28 2.53 23.22
CA HIS A 389 10.13 2.46 24.11
C HIS A 389 9.08 3.54 23.71
N PRO A 390 7.77 3.23 23.75
CA PRO A 390 6.72 4.19 23.38
C PRO A 390 6.79 5.52 24.17
N GLY A 391 7.27 5.50 25.42
CA GLY A 391 7.50 6.71 26.21
C GLY A 391 8.52 7.67 25.60
N THR A 392 9.48 7.16 24.84
CA THR A 392 10.49 7.97 24.15
C THR A 392 9.86 8.82 23.05
N LEU A 393 8.79 8.34 22.42
CA LEU A 393 8.03 9.12 21.43
C LEU A 393 7.30 10.31 22.05
N ARG A 394 6.76 10.16 23.28
CA ARG A 394 6.13 11.27 24.01
C ARG A 394 7.15 12.35 24.35
N GLU A 395 8.35 11.97 24.78
CA GLU A 395 9.44 12.92 24.99
C GLU A 395 9.87 13.64 23.70
N LEU A 396 9.83 12.92 22.57
CA LEU A 396 10.14 13.49 21.26
C LEU A 396 9.11 14.56 20.86
N ARG A 397 7.81 14.26 21.01
CA ARG A 397 6.73 15.23 20.75
C ARG A 397 6.91 16.49 21.59
N PHE A 398 7.18 16.34 22.88
CA PHE A 398 7.40 17.46 23.80
C PHE A 398 8.60 18.32 23.38
N ARG A 399 9.71 17.69 22.98
CA ARG A 399 10.95 18.40 22.58
C ARG A 399 10.84 19.07 21.19
N LEU A 400 9.98 18.59 20.31
CA LEU A 400 9.78 19.14 18.96
C LEU A 400 8.63 20.17 18.87
N GLY A 401 8.11 20.63 20.00
CA GLY A 401 7.14 21.73 20.09
C GLY A 401 5.68 21.29 20.05
N GLY A 402 5.40 20.02 20.34
CA GLY A 402 4.05 19.59 20.68
C GLY A 402 3.74 20.01 22.11
N HIS A 403 3.07 21.15 22.30
CA HIS A 403 2.46 21.47 23.59
C HIS A 403 1.31 20.49 23.83
N GLU A 404 1.28 19.87 25.02
CA GLU A 404 0.06 19.30 25.57
C GLU A 404 -0.89 20.49 25.83
N ASP A 405 -2.00 20.56 25.11
CA ASP A 405 -3.21 21.24 25.54
C ASP A 405 -4.14 20.23 26.19
#